data_590befcc26aa133660a73c8f007d374d
#
_entry.id   590befcc26aa133660a73c8f007d374d
#
_cell.length_a   1.000
_cell.length_b   1.000
_cell.length_c   1.000
_cell.angle_alpha   90.00
_cell.angle_beta   90.00
_cell.angle_gamma   90.00
#
_symmetry.space_group_name_H-M   'P 1'
#
loop_
_entity.id
_entity.type
_entity.pdbx_description
1 polymer ?
#
loop_
_entity_poly.entity_id
_entity_poly.type
_entity_poly.pdbx_seq_one_letter_code
_entity_poly.pdbx_strand_id
1 'polypeptide(L)'
;MAAFGDHPPLPKDLGEILEDETTSTVFLKADCPPRAKRGHISELKLEDIGEKPWTKAKVSDLSDQMLVLVEQHSERSDCFVEIEREGCRILQVGDLRVTCAWPPFSDAWEITVVRPVAYLSLSDYDIDPELKRRLSDHHRGVFVVGKPGSGKTTFAQAIAAYLDEEVGAMVKTMEAPRDLQLPERVTQYAPLEGDLEKTAEVIFLVLSLIHISEPTRPQAI
;
A
#
# COMPACT_ATOMS: atom_id res chain seq x y z
N MET A 1 2.98 -14.88 -4.73
CA MET A 1 3.50 -13.90 -3.74
C MET A 1 4.75 -13.28 -4.31
N ALA A 2 4.78 -11.96 -4.49
CA ALA A 2 6.01 -11.25 -4.84
C ALA A 2 7.04 -11.46 -3.71
N ALA A 3 8.29 -11.71 -4.08
CA ALA A 3 9.37 -11.78 -3.10
C ALA A 3 9.65 -10.37 -2.56
N PHE A 4 10.07 -10.26 -1.30
CA PHE A 4 10.59 -8.99 -0.78
C PHE A 4 11.72 -8.48 -1.68
N GLY A 5 11.69 -7.18 -2.02
CA GLY A 5 12.68 -6.57 -2.90
C GLY A 5 12.37 -6.72 -4.40
N ASP A 6 11.13 -7.06 -4.77
CA ASP A 6 10.73 -7.07 -6.18
C ASP A 6 10.40 -5.64 -6.65
N HIS A 7 11.44 -4.90 -6.96
CA HIS A 7 11.36 -3.56 -7.52
C HIS A 7 12.39 -3.39 -8.65
N PRO A 8 12.18 -2.45 -9.59
CA PRO A 8 13.19 -2.07 -10.56
C PRO A 8 14.49 -1.61 -9.89
N PRO A 9 15.63 -1.62 -10.61
CA PRO A 9 16.89 -1.11 -10.08
C PRO A 9 16.74 0.34 -9.60
N LEU A 10 16.93 0.57 -8.32
CA LEU A 10 16.76 1.87 -7.67
C LEU A 10 17.94 2.82 -7.98
N PRO A 11 17.73 4.14 -7.88
CA PRO A 11 18.82 5.10 -7.81
C PRO A 11 19.84 4.71 -6.73
N LYS A 12 21.13 4.84 -7.03
CA LYS A 12 22.23 4.30 -6.23
C LYS A 12 22.12 4.62 -4.74
N ASP A 13 21.94 5.89 -4.40
CA ASP A 13 21.90 6.32 -2.99
C ASP A 13 20.73 5.66 -2.20
N LEU A 14 19.58 5.47 -2.84
CA LEU A 14 18.43 4.82 -2.21
C LEU A 14 18.64 3.31 -2.14
N GLY A 15 19.18 2.70 -3.19
CA GLY A 15 19.52 1.29 -3.23
C GLY A 15 20.48 0.90 -2.10
N GLU A 16 21.57 1.65 -1.89
CA GLU A 16 22.53 1.41 -0.81
C GLU A 16 21.87 1.47 0.58
N ILE A 17 20.90 2.36 0.79
CA ILE A 17 20.16 2.44 2.06
C ILE A 17 19.26 1.22 2.26
N LEU A 18 18.66 0.73 1.19
CA LEU A 18 17.71 -0.39 1.21
C LEU A 18 18.37 -1.77 1.08
N GLU A 19 19.70 -1.85 0.86
CA GLU A 19 20.46 -3.11 0.97
C GLU A 19 20.29 -3.77 2.34
N ASP A 20 20.11 -2.98 3.39
CA ASP A 20 19.73 -3.49 4.70
C ASP A 20 18.26 -3.91 4.70
N GLU A 21 18.02 -5.23 4.64
CA GLU A 21 16.67 -5.82 4.61
C GLU A 21 15.82 -5.50 5.83
N THR A 22 16.43 -5.07 6.95
CA THR A 22 15.71 -4.66 8.16
C THR A 22 15.15 -3.25 8.07
N THR A 23 15.50 -2.49 7.01
CA THR A 23 15.00 -1.14 6.76
C THR A 23 13.55 -1.19 6.32
N SER A 24 12.64 -0.68 7.13
CA SER A 24 11.20 -0.60 6.83
C SER A 24 10.78 0.75 6.25
N THR A 25 11.44 1.81 6.64
CA THR A 25 11.12 3.17 6.20
C THR A 25 12.36 4.01 6.11
N VAL A 26 12.49 4.78 5.03
CA VAL A 26 13.58 5.78 4.84
C VAL A 26 12.96 7.17 4.84
N PHE A 27 13.57 8.10 5.54
CA PHE A 27 13.18 9.50 5.60
C PHE A 27 14.33 10.39 5.12
N LEU A 28 14.12 11.11 4.05
CA LEU A 28 15.06 12.02 3.43
C LEU A 28 14.43 13.41 3.42
N LYS A 29 14.95 14.32 4.22
CA LYS A 29 14.50 15.72 4.24
C LYS A 29 15.65 16.63 3.84
N ALA A 30 15.37 17.65 3.05
CA ALA A 30 16.34 18.66 2.66
C ALA A 30 16.99 19.31 3.89
N ASP A 31 18.29 19.47 3.81
CA ASP A 31 19.15 20.07 4.84
C ASP A 31 19.17 19.30 6.19
N CYS A 32 18.75 18.02 6.15
CA CYS A 32 18.79 17.11 7.29
C CYS A 32 19.58 15.84 6.95
N PRO A 33 20.21 15.16 7.93
CA PRO A 33 20.75 13.83 7.74
C PRO A 33 19.65 12.83 7.39
N PRO A 34 19.92 11.85 6.51
CA PRO A 34 18.96 10.79 6.22
C PRO A 34 18.72 9.91 7.44
N ARG A 35 17.48 9.44 7.60
CA ARG A 35 17.06 8.61 8.72
C ARG A 35 16.35 7.37 8.22
N ALA A 36 16.44 6.29 8.95
CA ALA A 36 15.70 5.06 8.64
C ALA A 36 15.08 4.43 9.89
N LYS A 37 13.94 3.75 9.69
CA LYS A 37 13.44 2.80 10.67
C LYS A 37 13.96 1.42 10.32
N ARG A 38 14.67 0.80 11.26
CA ARG A 38 15.31 -0.50 11.11
C ARG A 38 14.98 -1.41 12.29
N GLY A 39 15.06 -2.72 12.06
CA GLY A 39 14.86 -3.73 13.07
C GLY A 39 13.73 -4.71 12.75
N HIS A 40 13.48 -5.63 13.69
CA HIS A 40 12.33 -6.52 13.59
C HIS A 40 11.02 -5.77 13.85
N ILE A 41 9.91 -6.28 13.30
CA ILE A 41 8.57 -5.65 13.36
C ILE A 41 8.18 -5.22 14.78
N SER A 42 8.57 -6.00 15.80
CA SER A 42 8.27 -5.71 17.21
C SER A 42 9.15 -4.61 17.82
N GLU A 43 10.30 -4.27 17.21
CA GLU A 43 11.32 -3.38 17.75
C GLU A 43 11.94 -2.45 16.70
N LEU A 44 11.09 -1.84 15.87
CA LEU A 44 11.57 -0.87 14.87
C LEU A 44 12.10 0.39 15.57
N LYS A 45 13.36 0.74 15.31
CA LYS A 45 14.01 1.95 15.82
C LYS A 45 14.28 2.93 14.70
N LEU A 46 14.06 4.22 14.99
CA LEU A 46 14.43 5.30 14.08
C LEU A 46 15.87 5.73 14.39
N GLU A 47 16.73 5.70 13.40
CA GLU A 47 18.14 6.04 13.52
C GLU A 47 18.62 6.92 12.38
N ASP A 48 19.67 7.67 12.59
CA ASP A 48 20.35 8.43 11.56
C ASP A 48 21.27 7.47 10.77
N ILE A 49 21.13 7.45 9.43
CA ILE A 49 21.87 6.54 8.54
C ILE A 49 23.01 7.27 7.79
N GLY A 50 23.32 8.48 8.18
CA GLY A 50 24.42 9.28 7.66
C GLY A 50 24.61 10.56 8.45
N GLU A 51 25.87 11.03 8.52
CA GLU A 51 26.19 12.25 9.25
C GLU A 51 25.93 13.52 8.44
N LYS A 52 25.96 13.45 7.12
CA LYS A 52 25.87 14.61 6.24
C LYS A 52 24.43 14.87 5.83
N PRO A 53 23.95 16.12 6.03
CA PRO A 53 22.65 16.53 5.50
C PRO A 53 22.58 16.38 3.98
N TRP A 54 21.42 15.95 3.47
CA TRP A 54 21.16 15.97 2.06
C TRP A 54 20.69 17.35 1.62
N THR A 55 21.28 17.87 0.57
CA THR A 55 20.88 19.17 0.02
C THR A 55 19.49 19.08 -0.60
N LYS A 56 18.79 20.22 -0.69
CA LYS A 56 17.52 20.33 -1.42
C LYS A 56 17.65 19.77 -2.85
N ALA A 57 18.72 20.11 -3.55
CA ALA A 57 18.94 19.63 -4.91
C ALA A 57 19.02 18.11 -5.00
N LYS A 58 19.71 17.46 -4.04
CA LYS A 58 19.81 16.00 -3.99
C LYS A 58 18.46 15.32 -3.73
N VAL A 59 17.65 15.86 -2.82
CA VAL A 59 16.31 15.30 -2.53
C VAL A 59 15.36 15.50 -3.71
N SER A 60 15.36 16.70 -4.32
CA SER A 60 14.56 16.99 -5.53
C SER A 60 14.94 16.08 -6.69
N ASP A 61 16.23 15.93 -6.96
CA ASP A 61 16.75 15.10 -8.04
C ASP A 61 16.37 13.61 -7.86
N LEU A 62 16.46 13.10 -6.64
CA LEU A 62 16.00 11.75 -6.35
C LEU A 62 14.49 11.58 -6.60
N SER A 63 13.65 12.58 -6.24
CA SER A 63 12.21 12.54 -6.53
C SER A 63 11.94 12.43 -8.04
N ASP A 64 12.69 13.17 -8.85
CA ASP A 64 12.55 13.13 -10.31
C ASP A 64 13.08 11.82 -10.89
N GLN A 65 14.18 11.28 -10.37
CA GLN A 65 14.68 9.95 -10.75
C GLN A 65 13.65 8.85 -10.44
N MET A 66 12.96 8.92 -9.31
CA MET A 66 11.92 7.96 -8.97
C MET A 66 10.70 8.05 -9.89
N LEU A 67 10.31 9.26 -10.33
CA LEU A 67 9.26 9.43 -11.35
C LEU A 67 9.67 8.80 -12.68
N VAL A 68 10.85 9.13 -13.16
CA VAL A 68 11.40 8.57 -14.42
C VAL A 68 11.46 7.04 -14.34
N LEU A 69 11.85 6.48 -13.19
CA LEU A 69 11.89 5.03 -12.98
C LEU A 69 10.50 4.40 -13.15
N VAL A 70 9.46 5.00 -12.57
CA VAL A 70 8.07 4.53 -12.71
C VAL A 70 7.61 4.61 -14.17
N GLU A 71 7.90 5.72 -14.86
CA GLU A 71 7.53 5.89 -16.28
C GLU A 71 8.22 4.86 -17.18
N GLN A 72 9.49 4.55 -16.91
CA GLN A 72 10.26 3.53 -17.64
C GLN A 72 9.78 2.11 -17.44
N HIS A 73 9.07 1.83 -16.33
CA HIS A 73 8.55 0.52 -15.98
C HIS A 73 7.01 0.49 -15.90
N SER A 74 6.36 1.35 -16.67
CA SER A 74 4.89 1.48 -16.69
C SER A 74 4.16 0.24 -17.22
N GLU A 75 4.87 -0.72 -17.81
CA GLU A 75 4.33 -2.05 -18.16
C GLU A 75 4.13 -2.97 -16.96
N ARG A 76 4.77 -2.68 -15.83
CA ARG A 76 4.58 -3.42 -14.58
C ARG A 76 3.33 -2.90 -13.86
N SER A 77 2.48 -3.81 -13.43
CA SER A 77 1.25 -3.47 -12.67
C SER A 77 1.54 -2.87 -11.29
N ASP A 78 2.76 -3.08 -10.77
CA ASP A 78 3.25 -2.59 -9.48
C ASP A 78 4.15 -1.35 -9.58
N CYS A 79 4.24 -0.71 -10.77
CA CYS A 79 4.98 0.53 -10.99
C CYS A 79 4.05 1.59 -11.59
N PHE A 80 3.59 2.54 -10.77
CA PHE A 80 2.64 3.57 -11.20
C PHE A 80 2.68 4.83 -10.32
N VAL A 81 2.17 5.92 -10.88
CA VAL A 81 1.90 7.16 -10.13
C VAL A 81 0.53 7.04 -9.48
N GLU A 82 0.47 7.01 -8.16
CA GLU A 82 -0.79 6.93 -7.40
C GLU A 82 -1.42 8.31 -7.24
N ILE A 83 -0.61 9.31 -6.89
CA ILE A 83 -1.02 10.70 -6.73
C ILE A 83 0.04 11.62 -7.32
N GLU A 84 -0.39 12.56 -8.11
CA GLU A 84 0.41 13.70 -8.58
C GLU A 84 -0.40 14.98 -8.37
N ARG A 85 0.06 15.84 -7.46
CA ARG A 85 -0.56 17.13 -7.13
C ARG A 85 0.51 18.17 -6.89
N GLU A 86 0.13 19.43 -6.92
CA GLU A 86 1.04 20.51 -6.55
C GLU A 86 1.60 20.29 -5.13
N GLY A 87 2.90 20.17 -5.03
CA GLY A 87 3.62 19.98 -3.77
C GLY A 87 3.68 18.54 -3.25
N CYS A 88 3.06 17.56 -3.92
CA CYS A 88 3.05 16.17 -3.46
C CYS A 88 2.96 15.15 -4.59
N ARG A 89 3.74 14.07 -4.47
CA ARG A 89 3.72 12.93 -5.39
C ARG A 89 3.79 11.64 -4.57
N ILE A 90 2.95 10.66 -4.91
CA ILE A 90 3.00 9.31 -4.34
C ILE A 90 3.18 8.33 -5.50
N LEU A 91 4.23 7.52 -5.40
CA LEU A 91 4.60 6.52 -6.40
C LEU A 91 4.58 5.14 -5.78
N GLN A 92 4.14 4.15 -6.53
CA GLN A 92 4.39 2.74 -6.27
C GLN A 92 5.53 2.28 -7.16
N VAL A 93 6.54 1.63 -6.59
CA VAL A 93 7.75 1.16 -7.28
C VAL A 93 8.04 -0.26 -6.84
N GLY A 94 7.44 -1.24 -7.50
CA GLY A 94 7.43 -2.61 -7.01
C GLY A 94 6.75 -2.69 -5.64
N ASP A 95 7.43 -3.23 -4.65
CA ASP A 95 6.96 -3.31 -3.25
C ASP A 95 7.13 -2.00 -2.46
N LEU A 96 7.80 -1.00 -3.03
CA LEU A 96 8.09 0.27 -2.34
C LEU A 96 6.99 1.31 -2.59
N ARG A 97 6.55 1.98 -1.52
CA ARG A 97 5.81 3.23 -1.63
C ARG A 97 6.74 4.41 -1.41
N VAL A 98 6.77 5.33 -2.36
CA VAL A 98 7.58 6.54 -2.33
C VAL A 98 6.66 7.74 -2.27
N THR A 99 6.71 8.49 -1.18
CA THR A 99 5.99 9.76 -1.01
C THR A 99 6.98 10.90 -1.08
N CYS A 100 6.81 11.79 -2.04
CA CYS A 100 7.59 13.00 -2.20
C CYS A 100 6.70 14.21 -1.85
N ALA A 101 7.22 15.14 -1.06
CA ALA A 101 6.53 16.36 -0.72
C ALA A 101 7.47 17.57 -0.84
N TRP A 102 6.91 18.71 -1.27
CA TRP A 102 7.66 19.96 -1.44
C TRP A 102 6.75 21.17 -1.25
N PRO A 103 7.28 22.40 -1.06
CA PRO A 103 6.46 23.60 -0.94
C PRO A 103 5.55 23.82 -2.16
N PRO A 104 4.28 24.27 -1.96
CA PRO A 104 3.73 24.78 -0.70
C PRO A 104 3.11 23.73 0.22
N PHE A 105 3.02 22.46 -0.19
CA PHE A 105 2.39 21.41 0.61
C PHE A 105 3.22 21.03 1.86
N SER A 106 4.54 21.06 1.75
CA SER A 106 5.49 20.81 2.84
C SER A 106 6.37 22.03 3.09
N ASP A 107 6.97 22.14 4.27
CA ASP A 107 7.95 23.21 4.61
C ASP A 107 9.27 23.09 3.85
N ALA A 108 9.61 21.88 3.42
CA ALA A 108 10.85 21.56 2.68
C ALA A 108 10.63 20.39 1.73
N TRP A 109 11.60 20.14 0.86
CA TRP A 109 11.63 18.91 0.08
C TRP A 109 11.88 17.72 1.02
N GLU A 110 11.03 16.72 0.91
CA GLU A 110 11.18 15.45 1.64
C GLU A 110 10.75 14.26 0.80
N ILE A 111 11.36 13.13 1.05
CA ILE A 111 10.96 11.83 0.49
C ILE A 111 10.85 10.84 1.64
N THR A 112 9.73 10.15 1.69
CA THR A 112 9.53 8.99 2.56
C THR A 112 9.36 7.75 1.70
N VAL A 113 10.22 6.75 1.92
CA VAL A 113 10.12 5.45 1.26
C VAL A 113 9.70 4.42 2.30
N VAL A 114 8.59 3.75 2.04
CA VAL A 114 8.09 2.66 2.90
C VAL A 114 8.26 1.35 2.17
N ARG A 115 8.89 0.38 2.84
CA ARG A 115 9.01 -1.01 2.40
C ARG A 115 8.22 -1.91 3.34
N PRO A 116 7.36 -2.80 2.86
CA PRO A 116 6.76 -3.83 3.69
C PRO A 116 7.85 -4.71 4.31
N VAL A 117 7.75 -4.98 5.61
CA VAL A 117 8.71 -5.83 6.32
C VAL A 117 8.17 -7.23 6.61
N ALA A 118 6.89 -7.47 6.37
CA ALA A 118 6.27 -8.79 6.47
C ALA A 118 4.99 -8.88 5.64
N TYR A 119 4.82 -10.03 5.02
CA TYR A 119 3.55 -10.50 4.49
C TYR A 119 3.02 -11.54 5.47
N LEU A 120 1.96 -11.20 6.18
CA LEU A 120 1.29 -12.12 7.10
C LEU A 120 0.05 -12.68 6.42
N SER A 121 -0.04 -14.00 6.39
CA SER A 121 -1.26 -14.71 6.03
C SER A 121 -2.20 -14.77 7.24
N LEU A 122 -3.47 -15.07 7.02
CA LEU A 122 -4.40 -15.21 8.14
C LEU A 122 -4.03 -16.36 9.09
N SER A 123 -3.29 -17.37 8.61
CA SER A 123 -2.78 -18.48 9.41
C SER A 123 -1.63 -18.10 10.36
N ASP A 124 -0.98 -16.97 10.14
CA ASP A 124 0.08 -16.46 11.03
C ASP A 124 -0.50 -15.77 12.29
N TYR A 125 -1.82 -15.57 12.32
CA TYR A 125 -2.54 -15.05 13.47
C TYR A 125 -3.20 -16.18 14.27
N ASP A 126 -3.10 -16.10 15.58
CA ASP A 126 -3.84 -17.01 16.49
C ASP A 126 -5.32 -16.60 16.53
N ILE A 127 -6.06 -17.03 15.51
CA ILE A 127 -7.48 -16.69 15.33
C ILE A 127 -8.36 -17.83 15.79
N ASP A 128 -9.34 -17.50 16.63
CA ASP A 128 -10.41 -18.44 17.02
C ASP A 128 -11.10 -19.01 15.76
N PRO A 129 -11.27 -20.34 15.68
CA PRO A 129 -11.93 -21.00 14.55
C PRO A 129 -13.33 -20.44 14.23
N GLU A 130 -14.07 -20.01 15.24
CA GLU A 130 -15.38 -19.38 15.05
C GLU A 130 -15.25 -17.99 14.40
N LEU A 131 -14.22 -17.22 14.74
CA LEU A 131 -13.93 -15.96 14.05
C LEU A 131 -13.56 -16.22 12.60
N LYS A 132 -12.70 -17.22 12.32
CA LYS A 132 -12.34 -17.60 10.93
C LYS A 132 -13.58 -17.99 10.14
N ARG A 133 -14.50 -18.79 10.73
CA ARG A 133 -15.78 -19.15 10.11
C ARG A 133 -16.63 -17.93 9.80
N ARG A 134 -16.72 -16.96 10.75
CA ARG A 134 -17.48 -15.70 10.53
C ARG A 134 -16.89 -14.81 9.46
N LEU A 135 -15.58 -14.78 9.32
CA LEU A 135 -14.91 -14.06 8.23
C LEU A 135 -15.28 -14.62 6.85
N SER A 136 -15.52 -15.92 6.76
CA SER A 136 -15.99 -16.58 5.53
C SER A 136 -17.48 -16.38 5.25
N ASP A 137 -18.25 -15.90 6.23
CA ASP A 137 -19.68 -15.62 6.08
C ASP A 137 -19.89 -14.26 5.42
N HIS A 138 -20.13 -14.26 4.11
CA HIS A 138 -20.25 -13.07 3.25
C HIS A 138 -21.40 -12.11 3.61
N HIS A 139 -22.23 -12.46 4.59
CA HIS A 139 -23.40 -11.66 4.97
C HIS A 139 -23.12 -10.65 6.10
N ARG A 140 -21.88 -10.57 6.58
CA ARG A 140 -21.54 -9.72 7.72
C ARG A 140 -20.37 -8.80 7.44
N GLY A 141 -20.55 -7.52 7.79
CA GLY A 141 -19.45 -6.56 7.77
C GLY A 141 -18.45 -6.80 8.90
N VAL A 142 -17.17 -6.52 8.64
CA VAL A 142 -16.07 -6.59 9.61
C VAL A 142 -15.41 -5.23 9.73
N PHE A 143 -15.23 -4.74 10.96
CA PHE A 143 -14.43 -3.55 11.25
C PHE A 143 -13.13 -3.95 11.92
N VAL A 144 -12.00 -3.54 11.31
CA VAL A 144 -10.67 -3.69 11.91
C VAL A 144 -10.27 -2.37 12.54
N VAL A 145 -10.20 -2.36 13.87
CA VAL A 145 -9.92 -1.15 14.67
C VAL A 145 -8.69 -1.32 15.54
N GLY A 146 -7.99 -0.23 15.81
CA GLY A 146 -6.79 -0.24 16.65
C GLY A 146 -5.99 1.05 16.54
N LYS A 147 -4.95 1.20 17.35
CA LYS A 147 -4.05 2.36 17.34
C LYS A 147 -3.28 2.46 16.01
N PRO A 148 -2.79 3.63 15.61
CA PRO A 148 -1.83 3.75 14.52
C PRO A 148 -0.63 2.80 14.73
N GLY A 149 -0.22 2.10 13.67
CA GLY A 149 0.91 1.14 13.74
C GLY A 149 0.58 -0.20 14.42
N SER A 150 -0.69 -0.50 14.76
CA SER A 150 -1.07 -1.78 15.37
C SER A 150 -1.29 -2.94 14.40
N GLY A 151 -0.96 -2.76 13.11
CA GLY A 151 -1.10 -3.81 12.10
C GLY A 151 -2.50 -3.95 11.49
N LYS A 152 -3.38 -2.94 11.62
CA LYS A 152 -4.75 -3.00 11.04
C LYS A 152 -4.74 -3.29 9.53
N THR A 153 -3.92 -2.57 8.79
CA THR A 153 -3.77 -2.72 7.34
C THR A 153 -3.26 -4.12 6.99
N THR A 154 -2.24 -4.60 7.70
CA THR A 154 -1.67 -5.93 7.53
C THR A 154 -2.70 -7.03 7.81
N PHE A 155 -3.51 -6.86 8.86
CA PHE A 155 -4.59 -7.81 9.18
C PHE A 155 -5.72 -7.77 8.16
N ALA A 156 -6.13 -6.58 7.69
CA ALA A 156 -7.13 -6.44 6.62
C ALA A 156 -6.65 -7.07 5.32
N GLN A 157 -5.36 -6.90 4.97
CA GLN A 157 -4.72 -7.55 3.84
C GLN A 157 -4.75 -9.08 3.97
N ALA A 158 -4.42 -9.62 5.15
CA ALA A 158 -4.46 -11.06 5.41
C ALA A 158 -5.88 -11.64 5.27
N ILE A 159 -6.92 -10.89 5.71
CA ILE A 159 -8.32 -11.28 5.50
C ILE A 159 -8.67 -11.27 4.01
N ALA A 160 -8.30 -10.23 3.29
CA ALA A 160 -8.61 -10.11 1.86
C ALA A 160 -7.95 -11.24 1.05
N ALA A 161 -6.68 -11.53 1.30
CA ALA A 161 -5.96 -12.65 0.70
C ALA A 161 -6.63 -14.01 1.04
N TYR A 162 -6.98 -14.22 2.30
CA TYR A 162 -7.68 -15.43 2.74
C TYR A 162 -9.02 -15.64 2.02
N LEU A 163 -9.82 -14.58 1.89
CA LEU A 163 -11.12 -14.63 1.20
C LEU A 163 -10.96 -14.98 -0.27
N ASP A 164 -9.94 -14.46 -0.93
CA ASP A 164 -9.64 -14.73 -2.32
C ASP A 164 -9.06 -16.14 -2.52
N GLU A 165 -8.04 -16.52 -1.76
CA GLU A 165 -7.24 -17.72 -1.98
C GLU A 165 -7.87 -18.99 -1.40
N GLU A 166 -8.40 -18.92 -0.17
CA GLU A 166 -8.93 -20.09 0.54
C GLU A 166 -10.46 -20.22 0.43
N VAL A 167 -11.19 -19.10 0.47
CA VAL A 167 -12.66 -19.09 0.35
C VAL A 167 -13.12 -19.07 -1.10
N GLY A 168 -12.28 -18.58 -2.02
CA GLY A 168 -12.60 -18.44 -3.44
C GLY A 168 -13.59 -17.30 -3.72
N ALA A 169 -13.64 -16.29 -2.85
CA ALA A 169 -14.48 -15.12 -3.02
C ALA A 169 -13.89 -14.14 -4.05
N MET A 170 -14.74 -13.44 -4.78
CA MET A 170 -14.31 -12.31 -5.60
C MET A 170 -14.04 -11.12 -4.69
N VAL A 171 -12.77 -10.83 -4.44
CA VAL A 171 -12.35 -9.72 -3.58
C VAL A 171 -12.06 -8.48 -4.40
N LYS A 172 -12.54 -7.34 -3.93
CA LYS A 172 -12.24 -6.01 -4.45
C LYS A 172 -11.95 -5.08 -3.29
N THR A 173 -10.95 -4.22 -3.45
CA THR A 173 -10.61 -3.23 -2.43
C THR A 173 -10.81 -1.81 -2.95
N MET A 174 -11.02 -0.88 -2.04
CA MET A 174 -11.00 0.56 -2.30
C MET A 174 -10.08 1.21 -1.26
N GLU A 175 -9.03 1.81 -1.72
CA GLU A 175 -7.92 2.26 -0.89
C GLU A 175 -7.51 3.69 -1.25
N ALA A 176 -7.13 4.46 -0.25
CA ALA A 176 -6.65 5.83 -0.42
C ALA A 176 -5.40 6.09 0.46
N PRO A 177 -4.19 5.91 -0.05
CA PRO A 177 -3.79 5.33 -1.35
C PRO A 177 -3.87 3.79 -1.38
N ARG A 178 -3.71 3.18 -2.57
CA ARG A 178 -3.62 1.73 -2.72
C ARG A 178 -2.30 1.25 -2.11
N ASP A 179 -2.37 0.50 -1.00
CA ASP A 179 -1.18 0.06 -0.27
C ASP A 179 -1.21 -1.39 0.19
N LEU A 180 -2.30 -2.08 -0.07
CA LEU A 180 -2.36 -3.50 0.20
C LEU A 180 -1.61 -4.27 -0.88
N GLN A 181 -0.86 -5.27 -0.46
CA GLN A 181 -0.24 -6.20 -1.39
C GLN A 181 -1.09 -7.46 -1.44
N LEU A 182 -1.86 -7.58 -2.50
CA LEU A 182 -2.88 -8.59 -2.69
C LEU A 182 -2.57 -9.48 -3.89
N PRO A 183 -3.15 -10.69 -3.98
CA PRO A 183 -3.04 -11.53 -5.16
C PRO A 183 -3.47 -10.77 -6.44
N GLU A 184 -2.81 -11.02 -7.57
CA GLU A 184 -3.04 -10.32 -8.85
C GLU A 184 -4.50 -10.33 -9.32
N ARG A 185 -5.28 -11.32 -8.92
CA ARG A 185 -6.71 -11.43 -9.26
C ARG A 185 -7.63 -10.55 -8.43
N VAL A 186 -7.12 -9.93 -7.37
CA VAL A 186 -7.86 -8.94 -6.58
C VAL A 186 -7.78 -7.57 -7.25
N THR A 187 -8.92 -6.98 -7.54
CA THR A 187 -8.95 -5.64 -8.12
C THR A 187 -8.90 -4.59 -7.03
N GLN A 188 -7.89 -3.72 -7.08
CA GLN A 188 -7.71 -2.60 -6.16
C GLN A 188 -8.14 -1.29 -6.84
N TYR A 189 -9.04 -0.56 -6.21
CA TYR A 189 -9.54 0.73 -6.70
C TYR A 189 -8.98 1.88 -5.88
N ALA A 190 -8.53 2.93 -6.55
CA ALA A 190 -8.31 4.24 -5.94
C ALA A 190 -9.60 5.06 -5.99
N PRO A 191 -9.82 6.01 -5.06
CA PRO A 191 -10.96 6.90 -5.10
C PRO A 191 -10.99 7.75 -6.37
N LEU A 192 -12.11 7.74 -7.09
CA LEU A 192 -12.33 8.62 -8.25
C LEU A 192 -12.33 10.06 -7.76
N GLU A 193 -11.43 10.90 -8.31
CA GLU A 193 -11.30 12.32 -7.94
C GLU A 193 -11.12 12.55 -6.42
N GLY A 194 -10.68 11.53 -5.67
CA GLY A 194 -10.61 11.56 -4.22
C GLY A 194 -11.96 11.40 -3.50
N ASP A 195 -13.02 11.07 -4.23
CA ASP A 195 -14.38 10.88 -3.72
C ASP A 195 -14.67 9.39 -3.49
N LEU A 196 -14.67 8.99 -2.21
CA LEU A 196 -14.93 7.60 -1.80
C LEU A 196 -16.38 7.17 -2.08
N GLU A 197 -17.34 8.08 -1.98
CA GLU A 197 -18.77 7.77 -2.18
C GLU A 197 -19.05 7.44 -3.65
N LYS A 198 -18.61 8.29 -4.58
CA LYS A 198 -18.72 8.03 -6.02
C LYS A 198 -18.00 6.75 -6.42
N THR A 199 -16.84 6.49 -5.84
CA THR A 199 -16.08 5.27 -6.13
C THR A 199 -16.83 4.03 -5.66
N ALA A 200 -17.40 4.07 -4.44
CA ALA A 200 -18.21 2.99 -3.91
C ALA A 200 -19.44 2.71 -4.80
N GLU A 201 -20.15 3.75 -5.26
CA GLU A 201 -21.27 3.60 -6.19
C GLU A 201 -20.86 2.85 -7.48
N VAL A 202 -19.72 3.22 -8.08
CA VAL A 202 -19.22 2.55 -9.29
C VAL A 202 -18.86 1.09 -9.01
N ILE A 203 -18.19 0.81 -7.87
CA ILE A 203 -17.84 -0.57 -7.50
C ILE A 203 -19.10 -1.40 -7.25
N PHE A 204 -20.11 -0.86 -6.57
CA PHE A 204 -21.38 -1.54 -6.36
C PHE A 204 -22.10 -1.82 -7.68
N LEU A 205 -22.09 -0.90 -8.65
CA LEU A 205 -22.64 -1.14 -9.98
C LEU A 205 -21.92 -2.28 -10.71
N VAL A 206 -20.60 -2.35 -10.63
CA VAL A 206 -19.80 -3.45 -11.19
C VAL A 206 -20.15 -4.78 -10.53
N LEU A 207 -20.31 -4.80 -9.20
CA LEU A 207 -20.70 -6.01 -8.46
C LEU A 207 -22.14 -6.43 -8.75
N SER A 208 -23.07 -5.47 -8.87
CA SER A 208 -24.47 -5.76 -9.16
C SER A 208 -24.69 -6.31 -10.56
N LEU A 209 -23.86 -5.94 -11.54
CA LEU A 209 -23.89 -6.52 -12.89
C LEU A 209 -23.49 -8.01 -12.90
N ILE A 210 -22.78 -8.48 -11.88
CA ILE A 210 -22.40 -9.90 -11.70
C ILE A 210 -23.50 -10.67 -10.93
N HIS A 211 -24.34 -9.98 -10.16
CA HIS A 211 -25.41 -10.54 -9.33
C HIS A 211 -26.83 -10.23 -9.79
N ILE A 212 -27.06 -9.93 -11.06
CA ILE A 212 -28.42 -9.97 -11.61
C ILE A 212 -28.81 -11.42 -11.90
N SER A 213 -29.00 -12.22 -10.86
CA SER A 213 -30.03 -13.21 -10.82
C SER A 213 -31.29 -12.48 -10.33
N GLU A 214 -32.26 -12.30 -11.19
CA GLU A 214 -33.56 -11.70 -10.84
C GLU A 214 -34.08 -12.33 -9.55
N PRO A 215 -34.52 -11.49 -8.56
CA PRO A 215 -35.31 -12.04 -7.47
C PRO A 215 -36.56 -12.64 -8.10
N THR A 216 -36.66 -13.96 -8.06
CA THR A 216 -37.92 -14.67 -8.38
C THR A 216 -39.00 -14.03 -7.52
N ARG A 217 -39.85 -13.23 -8.15
CA ARG A 217 -41.11 -12.73 -7.54
C ARG A 217 -41.84 -13.93 -6.98
N PRO A 218 -42.23 -13.95 -5.68
CA PRO A 218 -43.17 -14.93 -5.22
C PRO A 218 -44.44 -14.78 -6.08
N GLN A 219 -44.79 -15.82 -6.80
CA GLN A 219 -46.11 -15.88 -7.41
C GLN A 219 -47.13 -15.91 -6.27
N ALA A 220 -47.92 -14.85 -6.18
CA ALA A 220 -49.08 -14.84 -5.31
C ALA A 220 -50.02 -15.92 -5.79
N ILE A 221 -50.34 -16.84 -4.88
CA ILE A 221 -51.45 -17.80 -4.99
C ILE A 221 -52.74 -17.09 -4.60
#